data_f5787f3d15c45917663e6ce77f099116
#
_entry.id   f5787f3d15c45917663e6ce77f099116
#
_cell.length_a   1.000
_cell.length_b   1.000
_cell.length_c   1.000
_cell.angle_alpha   90.00
_cell.angle_beta   90.00
_cell.angle_gamma   90.00
#
_symmetry.space_group_name_H-M   'P 1'
#
loop_
_entity.id
_entity.type
_entity.pdbx_description
1 polymer ?
#
loop_
_entity_poly.entity_id
_entity_poly.type
_entity_poly.pdbx_seq_one_letter_code
_entity_poly.pdbx_strand_id
1 'polypeptide(L)'
;MKKISSDHIRVVIVDDHLMVRRGLATFLKVSKNLELVGEADSGESAIELCADLKPDVVLMDMVMQSMDGAAATRLIRKQSPATQVIALTSFKDDILVKSALQAGAISYLLKGVSASELAQAIQAAHAGRPTISAEATEALIQAASQDVVPGHDLTEREREVILLMVEGLNNTQIAGRLVVSPSTIKSHVSSILAKLGVTSRTEAVALAIRHKL
;
A
#
# COMPACT_ATOMS: atom_id res chain seq x y z
N MET A 1 -16.71 -23.11 -26.26
CA MET A 1 -15.54 -24.02 -26.15
C MET A 1 -15.26 -24.23 -24.66
N LYS A 2 -15.42 -25.47 -24.17
CA LYS A 2 -15.13 -25.84 -22.78
C LYS A 2 -13.63 -25.69 -22.53
N LYS A 3 -13.23 -24.80 -21.60
CA LYS A 3 -11.86 -24.68 -21.13
C LYS A 3 -11.46 -26.05 -20.57
N ILE A 4 -10.46 -26.67 -21.19
CA ILE A 4 -9.83 -27.88 -20.65
C ILE A 4 -9.27 -27.46 -19.31
N SER A 5 -9.88 -27.93 -18.22
CA SER A 5 -9.41 -27.72 -16.87
C SER A 5 -8.05 -28.41 -16.75
N SER A 6 -6.94 -27.66 -16.82
CA SER A 6 -5.70 -28.16 -16.28
C SER A 6 -5.89 -28.25 -14.76
N ASP A 7 -5.67 -29.44 -14.18
CA ASP A 7 -5.81 -29.66 -12.73
C ASP A 7 -4.84 -28.80 -11.89
N HIS A 8 -3.99 -27.98 -12.53
CA HIS A 8 -2.93 -27.21 -11.91
C HIS A 8 -3.15 -25.69 -12.10
N ILE A 9 -2.96 -24.94 -11.03
CA ILE A 9 -2.93 -23.47 -11.03
C ILE A 9 -1.60 -23.01 -11.63
N ARG A 10 -1.64 -22.24 -12.71
CA ARG A 10 -0.47 -21.75 -13.43
C ARG A 10 0.07 -20.51 -12.75
N VAL A 11 1.30 -20.60 -12.25
CA VAL A 11 1.92 -19.55 -11.41
C VAL A 11 3.15 -18.97 -12.11
N VAL A 12 3.27 -17.66 -12.12
CA VAL A 12 4.49 -16.91 -12.46
C VAL A 12 5.10 -16.33 -11.18
N ILE A 13 6.43 -16.36 -11.07
CA ILE A 13 7.20 -15.75 -9.98
C ILE A 13 7.90 -14.50 -10.53
N VAL A 14 7.79 -13.39 -9.80
CA VAL A 14 8.46 -12.13 -10.12
C VAL A 14 9.19 -11.62 -8.89
N ASP A 15 10.53 -11.58 -8.95
CA ASP A 15 11.40 -11.12 -7.85
C ASP A 15 12.80 -10.85 -8.42
N ASP A 16 13.44 -9.74 -8.09
CA ASP A 16 14.79 -9.43 -8.60
C ASP A 16 15.89 -10.22 -7.87
N HIS A 17 15.57 -10.86 -6.74
CA HIS A 17 16.50 -11.70 -5.98
C HIS A 17 16.47 -13.15 -6.44
N LEU A 18 17.53 -13.60 -7.13
CA LEU A 18 17.63 -14.98 -7.65
C LEU A 18 17.38 -16.08 -6.60
N MET A 19 17.87 -15.90 -5.37
CA MET A 19 17.73 -16.91 -4.32
C MET A 19 16.27 -17.05 -3.86
N VAL A 20 15.51 -15.96 -3.84
CA VAL A 20 14.07 -15.98 -3.52
C VAL A 20 13.31 -16.71 -4.64
N ARG A 21 13.55 -16.34 -5.91
CA ARG A 21 12.93 -17.05 -7.05
C ARG A 21 13.20 -18.54 -7.01
N ARG A 22 14.44 -18.97 -6.76
CA ARG A 22 14.80 -20.40 -6.66
C ARG A 22 14.07 -21.11 -5.52
N GLY A 23 13.93 -20.47 -4.37
CA GLY A 23 13.17 -21.00 -3.23
C GLY A 23 11.70 -21.21 -3.58
N LEU A 24 11.05 -20.18 -4.14
CA LEU A 24 9.66 -20.24 -4.58
C LEU A 24 9.45 -21.28 -5.71
N ALA A 25 10.36 -21.33 -6.68
CA ALA A 25 10.31 -22.32 -7.76
C ALA A 25 10.40 -23.76 -7.21
N THR A 26 11.29 -24.01 -6.24
CA THR A 26 11.40 -25.32 -5.60
C THR A 26 10.11 -25.69 -4.85
N PHE A 27 9.53 -24.73 -4.13
CA PHE A 27 8.24 -24.92 -3.46
C PHE A 27 7.11 -25.28 -4.45
N LEU A 28 6.99 -24.55 -5.56
CA LEU A 28 5.94 -24.81 -6.56
C LEU A 28 6.09 -26.21 -7.20
N LYS A 29 7.33 -26.65 -7.46
CA LYS A 29 7.61 -27.97 -8.05
C LYS A 29 7.18 -29.16 -7.20
N VAL A 30 7.18 -29.02 -5.87
CA VAL A 30 6.75 -30.09 -4.96
C VAL A 30 5.28 -30.03 -4.62
N SER A 31 4.59 -28.98 -5.03
CA SER A 31 3.17 -28.75 -4.76
C SER A 31 2.29 -29.41 -5.83
N LYS A 32 1.43 -30.35 -5.44
CA LYS A 32 0.69 -31.24 -6.37
C LYS A 32 -0.24 -30.53 -7.35
N ASN A 33 -0.75 -29.32 -7.00
CA ASN A 33 -1.77 -28.62 -7.78
C ASN A 33 -1.29 -27.27 -8.30
N LEU A 34 0.02 -26.99 -8.24
CA LEU A 34 0.61 -25.73 -8.69
C LEU A 34 1.61 -26.02 -9.82
N GLU A 35 1.64 -25.19 -10.82
CA GLU A 35 2.56 -25.29 -11.96
C GLU A 35 3.31 -23.98 -12.12
N LEU A 36 4.63 -24.01 -12.01
CA LEU A 36 5.49 -22.88 -12.36
C LEU A 36 5.56 -22.79 -13.88
N VAL A 37 4.96 -21.74 -14.44
CA VAL A 37 4.95 -21.53 -15.90
C VAL A 37 5.94 -20.48 -16.36
N GLY A 38 6.50 -19.67 -15.46
CA GLY A 38 7.52 -18.67 -15.80
C GLY A 38 8.11 -17.97 -14.60
N GLU A 39 9.28 -17.37 -14.80
CA GLU A 39 10.00 -16.55 -13.83
C GLU A 39 10.42 -15.24 -14.49
N ALA A 40 10.30 -14.12 -13.78
CA ALA A 40 10.77 -12.80 -14.19
C ALA A 40 11.59 -12.15 -13.07
N ASP A 41 12.56 -11.33 -13.42
CA ASP A 41 13.44 -10.62 -12.49
C ASP A 41 13.18 -9.11 -12.44
N SER A 42 12.17 -8.64 -13.16
CA SER A 42 11.79 -7.23 -13.22
C SER A 42 10.30 -7.08 -13.53
N GLY A 43 9.74 -5.89 -13.23
CA GLY A 43 8.35 -5.59 -13.54
C GLY A 43 8.06 -5.60 -15.02
N GLU A 44 9.00 -5.11 -15.84
CA GLU A 44 8.89 -5.05 -17.30
C GLU A 44 8.81 -6.46 -17.90
N SER A 45 9.74 -7.34 -17.53
CA SER A 45 9.74 -8.74 -18.01
C SER A 45 8.50 -9.51 -17.52
N ALA A 46 8.00 -9.19 -16.32
CA ALA A 46 6.77 -9.78 -15.80
C ALA A 46 5.54 -9.42 -16.63
N ILE A 47 5.43 -8.18 -17.11
CA ILE A 47 4.30 -7.72 -17.93
C ILE A 47 4.27 -8.49 -19.26
N GLU A 48 5.41 -8.57 -19.95
CA GLU A 48 5.54 -9.31 -21.21
C GLU A 48 5.20 -10.79 -21.01
N LEU A 49 5.81 -11.40 -19.99
CA LEU A 49 5.60 -12.81 -19.66
C LEU A 49 4.14 -13.13 -19.34
N CYS A 50 3.46 -12.25 -18.60
CA CYS A 50 2.05 -12.42 -18.27
C CYS A 50 1.12 -12.25 -19.48
N ALA A 51 1.46 -11.36 -20.41
CA ALA A 51 0.71 -11.19 -21.66
C ALA A 51 0.76 -12.46 -22.52
N ASP A 52 1.92 -13.11 -22.58
CA ASP A 52 2.15 -14.31 -23.39
C ASP A 52 1.59 -15.57 -22.71
N LEU A 53 1.93 -15.79 -21.45
CA LEU A 53 1.60 -17.03 -20.73
C LEU A 53 0.19 -17.03 -20.16
N LYS A 54 -0.38 -15.86 -19.86
CA LYS A 54 -1.71 -15.70 -19.19
C LYS A 54 -1.83 -16.61 -17.97
N PRO A 55 -0.96 -16.41 -16.96
CA PRO A 55 -0.98 -17.22 -15.75
C PRO A 55 -2.27 -16.99 -14.95
N ASP A 56 -2.63 -17.95 -14.11
CA ASP A 56 -3.75 -17.79 -13.18
C ASP A 56 -3.35 -16.88 -12.01
N VAL A 57 -2.14 -17.06 -11.48
CA VAL A 57 -1.61 -16.31 -10.33
C VAL A 57 -0.20 -15.84 -10.59
N VAL A 58 0.11 -14.61 -10.17
CA VAL A 58 1.46 -14.04 -10.14
C VAL A 58 1.88 -13.81 -8.69
N LEU A 59 3.03 -14.34 -8.30
CA LEU A 59 3.71 -14.00 -7.06
C LEU A 59 4.64 -12.81 -7.36
N MET A 60 4.31 -11.61 -6.87
CA MET A 60 4.96 -10.35 -7.23
C MET A 60 5.73 -9.76 -6.06
N ASP A 61 7.04 -9.64 -6.19
CA ASP A 61 7.80 -8.80 -5.25
C ASP A 61 7.41 -7.34 -5.38
N MET A 62 7.19 -6.68 -4.24
CA MET A 62 6.80 -5.28 -4.22
C MET A 62 7.99 -4.33 -4.35
N VAL A 63 9.20 -4.77 -3.98
CA VAL A 63 10.42 -3.94 -3.96
C VAL A 63 11.41 -4.47 -4.98
N MET A 64 11.44 -3.88 -6.16
CA MET A 64 12.38 -4.20 -7.25
C MET A 64 13.08 -2.93 -7.76
N GLN A 65 14.27 -3.09 -8.37
CA GLN A 65 15.17 -1.97 -8.68
C GLN A 65 14.65 -1.03 -9.79
N SER A 66 13.96 -1.54 -10.81
CA SER A 66 13.52 -0.76 -11.98
C SER A 66 12.05 -0.34 -11.82
N MET A 67 11.15 -1.18 -12.24
CA MET A 67 9.72 -0.98 -12.03
C MET A 67 9.29 -1.66 -10.73
N ASP A 68 8.66 -0.93 -9.82
CA ASP A 68 8.14 -1.52 -8.59
C ASP A 68 6.97 -2.48 -8.84
N GLY A 69 6.74 -3.38 -7.88
CA GLY A 69 5.71 -4.42 -8.02
C GLY A 69 4.28 -3.85 -8.10
N ALA A 70 4.02 -2.67 -7.55
CA ALA A 70 2.71 -2.04 -7.63
C ALA A 70 2.43 -1.51 -9.06
N ALA A 71 3.42 -0.87 -9.69
CA ALA A 71 3.32 -0.43 -11.09
C ALA A 71 3.13 -1.62 -12.03
N ALA A 72 3.94 -2.67 -11.88
CA ALA A 72 3.82 -3.91 -12.65
C ALA A 72 2.43 -4.56 -12.45
N THR A 73 1.97 -4.68 -11.20
CA THR A 73 0.64 -5.23 -10.86
C THR A 73 -0.47 -4.48 -11.56
N ARG A 74 -0.45 -3.15 -11.53
CA ARG A 74 -1.47 -2.30 -12.19
C ARG A 74 -1.54 -2.56 -13.69
N LEU A 75 -0.40 -2.70 -14.36
CA LEU A 75 -0.34 -2.96 -15.79
C LEU A 75 -0.78 -4.39 -16.12
N ILE A 76 -0.33 -5.40 -15.38
CA ILE A 76 -0.76 -6.78 -15.54
C ILE A 76 -2.28 -6.90 -15.35
N ARG A 77 -2.84 -6.34 -14.28
CA ARG A 77 -4.28 -6.37 -14.02
C ARG A 77 -5.11 -5.66 -15.09
N LYS A 78 -4.57 -4.59 -15.69
CA LYS A 78 -5.22 -3.88 -16.79
C LYS A 78 -5.21 -4.70 -18.08
N GLN A 79 -4.11 -5.38 -18.39
CA GLN A 79 -3.96 -6.17 -19.63
C GLN A 79 -4.58 -7.56 -19.53
N SER A 80 -4.50 -8.17 -18.36
CA SER A 80 -4.95 -9.54 -18.07
C SER A 80 -5.82 -9.57 -16.80
N PRO A 81 -7.09 -9.10 -16.85
CA PRO A 81 -7.95 -9.01 -15.66
C PRO A 81 -8.23 -10.35 -14.97
N ALA A 82 -8.09 -11.46 -15.68
CA ALA A 82 -8.27 -12.81 -15.13
C ALA A 82 -7.08 -13.26 -14.25
N THR A 83 -5.87 -12.75 -14.52
CA THR A 83 -4.66 -13.06 -13.74
C THR A 83 -4.75 -12.42 -12.37
N GLN A 84 -4.64 -13.19 -11.31
CA GLN A 84 -4.60 -12.67 -9.94
C GLN A 84 -3.16 -12.38 -9.52
N VAL A 85 -2.96 -11.36 -8.69
CA VAL A 85 -1.64 -11.00 -8.20
C VAL A 85 -1.60 -11.10 -6.68
N ILE A 86 -0.65 -11.87 -6.17
CA ILE A 86 -0.29 -11.93 -4.74
C ILE A 86 0.98 -11.11 -4.57
N ALA A 87 0.89 -10.03 -3.80
CA ALA A 87 2.04 -9.22 -3.43
C ALA A 87 2.88 -9.97 -2.38
N LEU A 88 4.19 -10.06 -2.62
CA LEU A 88 5.17 -10.59 -1.67
C LEU A 88 6.11 -9.46 -1.23
N THR A 89 6.49 -9.44 0.04
CA THR A 89 7.43 -8.46 0.57
C THR A 89 8.25 -9.02 1.72
N SER A 90 9.44 -8.46 1.90
CA SER A 90 10.27 -8.73 3.10
C SER A 90 9.97 -7.78 4.26
N PHE A 91 9.21 -6.71 4.02
CA PHE A 91 9.00 -5.62 4.96
C PHE A 91 7.55 -5.49 5.39
N LYS A 92 7.34 -5.15 6.68
CA LYS A 92 6.05 -4.71 7.19
C LYS A 92 5.97 -3.19 6.99
N ASP A 93 5.51 -2.76 5.82
CA ASP A 93 5.42 -1.35 5.45
C ASP A 93 3.99 -1.05 4.98
N ASP A 94 3.30 -0.18 5.73
CA ASP A 94 1.91 0.19 5.51
C ASP A 94 1.70 0.82 4.12
N ILE A 95 2.70 1.56 3.64
CA ILE A 95 2.66 2.21 2.32
C ILE A 95 2.70 1.15 1.21
N LEU A 96 3.55 0.12 1.37
CA LEU A 96 3.63 -0.99 0.40
C LEU A 96 2.35 -1.81 0.37
N VAL A 97 1.75 -2.10 1.53
CA VAL A 97 0.44 -2.80 1.59
C VAL A 97 -0.62 -2.02 0.84
N LYS A 98 -0.76 -0.73 1.14
CA LYS A 98 -1.74 0.15 0.50
C LYS A 98 -1.52 0.23 -1.02
N SER A 99 -0.28 0.44 -1.46
CA SER A 99 0.05 0.55 -2.89
C SER A 99 -0.22 -0.74 -3.66
N ALA A 100 0.08 -1.91 -3.08
CA ALA A 100 -0.18 -3.21 -3.68
C ALA A 100 -1.69 -3.44 -3.91
N LEU A 101 -2.50 -3.19 -2.88
CA LEU A 101 -3.95 -3.38 -2.97
C LEU A 101 -4.61 -2.37 -3.91
N GLN A 102 -4.18 -1.10 -3.90
CA GLN A 102 -4.64 -0.08 -4.85
C GLN A 102 -4.23 -0.40 -6.30
N ALA A 103 -3.12 -1.11 -6.49
CA ALA A 103 -2.69 -1.60 -7.80
C ALA A 103 -3.52 -2.78 -8.30
N GLY A 104 -4.33 -3.40 -7.45
CA GLY A 104 -5.22 -4.53 -7.77
C GLY A 104 -4.66 -5.89 -7.38
N ALA A 105 -3.67 -5.97 -6.49
CA ALA A 105 -3.28 -7.23 -5.85
C ALA A 105 -4.45 -7.77 -5.02
N ILE A 106 -4.75 -9.07 -5.15
CA ILE A 106 -5.84 -9.71 -4.39
C ILE A 106 -5.38 -10.13 -2.99
N SER A 107 -4.08 -10.32 -2.80
CA SER A 107 -3.50 -10.80 -1.55
C SER A 107 -2.16 -10.13 -1.28
N TYR A 108 -1.78 -10.02 -0.01
CA TYR A 108 -0.52 -9.49 0.44
C TYR A 108 0.08 -10.40 1.51
N LEU A 109 1.30 -10.88 1.30
CA LEU A 109 2.00 -11.81 2.17
C LEU A 109 3.45 -11.38 2.42
N LEU A 110 3.97 -11.72 3.59
CA LEU A 110 5.40 -11.63 3.87
C LEU A 110 6.14 -12.81 3.21
N LYS A 111 7.36 -12.57 2.69
CA LYS A 111 8.21 -13.63 2.12
C LYS A 111 8.61 -14.72 3.15
N GLY A 112 8.37 -14.48 4.44
CA GLY A 112 8.61 -15.45 5.53
C GLY A 112 7.43 -16.36 5.86
N VAL A 113 6.32 -16.34 5.11
CA VAL A 113 5.19 -17.25 5.34
C VAL A 113 5.60 -18.71 5.07
N SER A 114 4.93 -19.63 5.74
CA SER A 114 5.16 -21.07 5.52
C SER A 114 4.72 -21.51 4.11
N ALA A 115 5.30 -22.62 3.64
CA ALA A 115 4.91 -23.22 2.36
C ALA A 115 3.41 -23.56 2.28
N SER A 116 2.81 -23.98 3.40
CA SER A 116 1.37 -24.26 3.47
C SER A 116 0.51 -23.01 3.34
N GLU A 117 0.89 -21.91 3.98
CA GLU A 117 0.19 -20.61 3.88
C GLU A 117 0.28 -20.05 2.46
N LEU A 118 1.46 -20.14 1.82
CA LEU A 118 1.62 -19.69 0.44
C LEU A 118 0.75 -20.52 -0.52
N ALA A 119 0.71 -21.85 -0.36
CA ALA A 119 -0.15 -22.72 -1.17
C ALA A 119 -1.63 -22.38 -1.01
N GLN A 120 -2.09 -22.16 0.22
CA GLN A 120 -3.47 -21.76 0.51
C GLN A 120 -3.79 -20.39 -0.10
N ALA A 121 -2.88 -19.44 -0.02
CA ALA A 121 -3.06 -18.12 -0.61
C ALA A 121 -3.15 -18.18 -2.15
N ILE A 122 -2.34 -19.00 -2.80
CA ILE A 122 -2.41 -19.20 -4.26
C ILE A 122 -3.76 -19.80 -4.65
N GLN A 123 -4.22 -20.84 -3.94
CA GLN A 123 -5.53 -21.46 -4.20
C GLN A 123 -6.69 -20.48 -3.95
N ALA A 124 -6.62 -19.70 -2.87
CA ALA A 124 -7.63 -18.69 -2.57
C ALA A 124 -7.65 -17.59 -3.64
N ALA A 125 -6.48 -17.08 -4.06
CA ALA A 125 -6.35 -16.08 -5.11
C ALA A 125 -6.91 -16.58 -6.44
N HIS A 126 -6.58 -17.80 -6.85
CA HIS A 126 -7.16 -18.43 -8.05
C HIS A 126 -8.68 -18.53 -7.99
N ALA A 127 -9.24 -18.77 -6.81
CA ALA A 127 -10.69 -18.79 -6.58
C ALA A 127 -11.31 -17.38 -6.41
N GLY A 128 -10.53 -16.30 -6.62
CA GLY A 128 -10.99 -14.92 -6.46
C GLY A 128 -11.22 -14.49 -5.01
N ARG A 129 -10.66 -15.22 -4.04
CA ARG A 129 -10.81 -14.93 -2.61
C ARG A 129 -9.54 -14.24 -2.08
N PRO A 130 -9.65 -13.03 -1.49
CA PRO A 130 -8.51 -12.35 -0.91
C PRO A 130 -7.96 -13.10 0.30
N THR A 131 -6.64 -13.07 0.46
CA THR A 131 -5.95 -13.51 1.67
C THR A 131 -5.05 -12.38 2.12
N ILE A 132 -5.35 -11.80 3.28
CA ILE A 132 -4.57 -10.71 3.87
C ILE A 132 -4.06 -11.24 5.20
N SER A 133 -2.74 -11.19 5.43
CA SER A 133 -2.17 -11.61 6.71
C SER A 133 -2.66 -10.68 7.84
N ALA A 134 -2.61 -11.15 9.09
CA ALA A 134 -3.00 -10.35 10.24
C ALA A 134 -2.21 -9.03 10.29
N GLU A 135 -0.91 -9.11 10.00
CA GLU A 135 -0.01 -7.95 9.96
C GLU A 135 -0.39 -6.95 8.85
N ALA A 136 -0.75 -7.46 7.67
CA ALA A 136 -1.21 -6.59 6.57
C ALA A 136 -2.59 -5.97 6.88
N THR A 137 -3.43 -6.66 7.66
CA THR A 137 -4.70 -6.11 8.14
C THR A 137 -4.46 -4.96 9.13
N GLU A 138 -3.53 -5.12 10.08
CA GLU A 138 -3.13 -4.05 11.00
C GLU A 138 -2.58 -2.84 10.25
N ALA A 139 -1.69 -3.06 9.26
CA ALA A 139 -1.16 -2.03 8.40
C ALA A 139 -2.25 -1.27 7.64
N LEU A 140 -3.26 -1.97 7.13
CA LEU A 140 -4.42 -1.34 6.47
C LEU A 140 -5.26 -0.49 7.43
N ILE A 141 -5.49 -0.96 8.64
CA ILE A 141 -6.22 -0.22 9.66
C ILE A 141 -5.45 1.05 10.04
N GLN A 142 -4.13 0.95 10.21
CA GLN A 142 -3.28 2.11 10.49
C GLN A 142 -3.25 3.08 9.31
N ALA A 143 -3.09 2.58 8.08
CA ALA A 143 -3.13 3.41 6.88
C ALA A 143 -4.49 4.11 6.69
N ALA A 144 -5.59 3.42 6.96
CA ALA A 144 -6.93 4.02 6.93
C ALA A 144 -7.12 5.09 8.01
N SER A 145 -6.45 4.94 9.15
CA SER A 145 -6.43 5.95 10.20
C SER A 145 -5.55 7.16 9.85
N GLN A 146 -4.55 6.99 8.97
CA GLN A 146 -3.68 8.06 8.47
C GLN A 146 -4.28 8.82 7.27
N ASP A 147 -5.26 8.27 6.56
CA ASP A 147 -6.00 8.94 5.48
C ASP A 147 -7.00 10.00 5.99
N VAL A 148 -7.12 10.17 7.28
CA VAL A 148 -7.77 11.35 7.85
C VAL A 148 -6.85 12.54 7.55
N VAL A 149 -7.20 13.32 6.52
CA VAL A 149 -6.46 14.54 6.16
C VAL A 149 -6.23 15.34 7.44
N PRO A 150 -4.97 15.57 7.87
CA PRO A 150 -4.72 16.33 9.08
C PRO A 150 -5.50 17.65 9.02
N GLY A 151 -6.26 17.96 10.08
CA GLY A 151 -7.09 19.17 10.10
C GLY A 151 -8.47 19.07 9.45
N HIS A 152 -8.93 17.86 9.07
CA HIS A 152 -10.31 17.68 8.59
C HIS A 152 -11.35 18.07 9.67
N ASP A 153 -11.00 17.92 10.93
CA ASP A 153 -11.80 18.22 12.13
C ASP A 153 -11.54 19.62 12.72
N LEU A 154 -10.73 20.45 12.04
CA LEU A 154 -10.55 21.85 12.42
C LEU A 154 -11.86 22.60 12.18
N THR A 155 -12.30 23.35 13.20
CA THR A 155 -13.40 24.30 13.08
C THR A 155 -13.01 25.45 12.14
N GLU A 156 -13.98 26.20 11.61
CA GLU A 156 -13.71 27.39 10.77
C GLU A 156 -12.75 28.35 11.47
N ARG A 157 -12.94 28.56 12.77
CA ARG A 157 -12.08 29.44 13.54
C ARG A 157 -10.66 28.94 13.72
N GLU A 158 -10.48 27.63 13.87
CA GLU A 158 -9.17 27.01 13.93
C GLU A 158 -8.46 27.05 12.57
N ARG A 159 -9.22 26.95 11.46
CA ARG A 159 -8.69 27.11 10.09
C ARG A 159 -8.19 28.54 9.87
N GLU A 160 -8.95 29.57 10.28
CA GLU A 160 -8.49 30.95 10.20
C GLU A 160 -7.20 31.16 11.02
N VAL A 161 -7.13 30.61 12.22
CA VAL A 161 -5.96 30.73 13.09
C VAL A 161 -4.74 30.06 12.47
N ILE A 162 -4.87 28.83 11.93
CA ILE A 162 -3.71 28.14 11.34
C ILE A 162 -3.22 28.82 10.06
N LEU A 163 -4.10 29.37 9.24
CA LEU A 163 -3.69 30.18 8.08
C LEU A 163 -2.86 31.40 8.48
N LEU A 164 -3.28 32.12 9.52
CA LEU A 164 -2.52 33.24 10.05
C LEU A 164 -1.18 32.79 10.71
N MET A 165 -1.14 31.57 11.26
CA MET A 165 0.12 30.98 11.73
C MET A 165 1.07 30.70 10.56
N VAL A 166 0.56 30.26 9.42
CA VAL A 166 1.35 30.03 8.18
C VAL A 166 1.89 31.36 7.63
N GLU A 167 1.12 32.46 7.74
CA GLU A 167 1.59 33.83 7.42
C GLU A 167 2.70 34.32 8.39
N GLY A 168 3.04 33.58 9.43
CA GLY A 168 4.08 33.92 10.39
C GLY A 168 3.65 34.83 11.55
N LEU A 169 2.34 35.12 11.70
CA LEU A 169 1.84 35.98 12.78
C LEU A 169 1.95 35.29 14.14
N ASN A 170 2.34 36.02 15.17
CA ASN A 170 2.30 35.53 16.57
C ASN A 170 0.88 35.66 17.17
N ASN A 171 0.66 35.08 18.34
CA ASN A 171 -0.67 35.04 18.98
C ASN A 171 -1.27 36.42 19.23
N THR A 172 -0.46 37.43 19.55
CA THR A 172 -0.94 38.81 19.75
C THR A 172 -1.40 39.45 18.44
N GLN A 173 -0.66 39.22 17.36
CA GLN A 173 -1.00 39.71 16.03
C GLN A 173 -2.27 39.03 15.49
N ILE A 174 -2.39 37.71 15.67
CA ILE A 174 -3.59 36.94 15.31
C ILE A 174 -4.79 37.44 16.11
N ALA A 175 -4.62 37.65 17.41
CA ALA A 175 -5.69 38.19 18.27
C ALA A 175 -6.18 39.55 17.80
N GLY A 176 -5.28 40.46 17.43
CA GLY A 176 -5.62 41.76 16.85
C GLY A 176 -6.38 41.64 15.52
N ARG A 177 -5.94 40.73 14.65
CA ARG A 177 -6.56 40.51 13.33
C ARG A 177 -7.97 39.89 13.42
N LEU A 178 -8.16 38.99 14.38
CA LEU A 178 -9.42 38.27 14.60
C LEU A 178 -10.35 38.93 15.64
N VAL A 179 -9.93 40.07 16.23
CA VAL A 179 -10.65 40.85 17.23
C VAL A 179 -11.05 39.99 18.46
N VAL A 180 -10.09 39.24 19.00
CA VAL A 180 -10.26 38.41 20.19
C VAL A 180 -9.09 38.61 21.17
N SER A 181 -9.17 37.98 22.35
CA SER A 181 -8.07 38.06 23.31
C SER A 181 -6.88 37.13 22.91
N PRO A 182 -5.64 37.50 23.28
CA PRO A 182 -4.48 36.59 23.06
C PRO A 182 -4.62 35.25 23.78
N SER A 183 -5.36 35.19 24.88
CA SER A 183 -5.63 33.91 25.60
C SER A 183 -6.57 33.02 24.80
N THR A 184 -7.55 33.59 24.09
CA THR A 184 -8.42 32.85 23.17
C THR A 184 -7.61 32.20 22.02
N ILE A 185 -6.67 32.95 21.44
CA ILE A 185 -5.80 32.42 20.39
C ILE A 185 -4.90 31.30 20.94
N LYS A 186 -4.38 31.47 22.17
CA LYS A 186 -3.58 30.40 22.81
C LYS A 186 -4.38 29.11 22.96
N SER A 187 -5.65 29.17 23.35
CA SER A 187 -6.56 28.02 23.39
C SER A 187 -6.75 27.39 22.00
N HIS A 188 -7.04 28.19 20.97
CA HIS A 188 -7.18 27.67 19.60
C HIS A 188 -5.91 27.00 19.11
N VAL A 189 -4.73 27.60 19.35
CA VAL A 189 -3.44 26.98 18.99
C VAL A 189 -3.27 25.64 19.70
N SER A 190 -3.58 25.53 20.99
CA SER A 190 -3.50 24.25 21.73
C SER A 190 -4.44 23.20 21.14
N SER A 191 -5.68 23.57 20.81
CA SER A 191 -6.63 22.68 20.13
C SER A 191 -6.13 22.24 18.75
N ILE A 192 -5.59 23.16 17.95
CA ILE A 192 -5.01 22.87 16.64
C ILE A 192 -3.88 21.85 16.76
N LEU A 193 -2.93 22.07 17.70
CA LEU A 193 -1.82 21.14 17.91
C LEU A 193 -2.32 19.75 18.28
N ALA A 194 -3.31 19.64 19.16
CA ALA A 194 -3.91 18.37 19.57
C ALA A 194 -4.60 17.66 18.38
N LYS A 195 -5.41 18.38 17.59
CA LYS A 195 -6.13 17.85 16.42
C LYS A 195 -5.18 17.42 15.29
N LEU A 196 -4.09 18.16 15.10
CA LEU A 196 -3.06 17.83 14.12
C LEU A 196 -2.09 16.74 14.60
N GLY A 197 -2.15 16.32 15.88
CA GLY A 197 -1.25 15.33 16.46
C GLY A 197 0.21 15.79 16.54
N VAL A 198 0.47 17.11 16.65
CA VAL A 198 1.81 17.70 16.69
C VAL A 198 2.08 18.37 18.03
N THR A 199 3.37 18.51 18.39
CA THR A 199 3.78 19.06 19.67
C THR A 199 4.21 20.51 19.62
N SER A 200 4.49 21.04 18.43
CA SER A 200 4.99 22.39 18.27
C SER A 200 4.25 23.18 17.17
N ARG A 201 4.25 24.53 17.34
CA ARG A 201 3.75 25.45 16.34
C ARG A 201 4.41 25.27 14.97
N THR A 202 5.73 25.05 14.97
CA THR A 202 6.51 24.88 13.72
C THR A 202 6.07 23.63 12.98
N GLU A 203 5.84 22.54 13.68
CA GLU A 203 5.29 21.30 13.10
C GLU A 203 3.88 21.51 12.52
N ALA A 204 3.01 22.22 13.24
CA ALA A 204 1.67 22.53 12.76
C ALA A 204 1.69 23.35 11.47
N VAL A 205 2.54 24.38 11.39
CA VAL A 205 2.72 25.20 10.18
C VAL A 205 3.27 24.37 9.02
N ALA A 206 4.30 23.54 9.25
CA ALA A 206 4.87 22.67 8.23
C ALA A 206 3.82 21.67 7.67
N LEU A 207 3.00 21.12 8.56
CA LEU A 207 1.93 20.18 8.21
C LEU A 207 0.82 20.90 7.41
N ALA A 208 0.42 22.11 7.81
CA ALA A 208 -0.58 22.92 7.13
C ALA A 208 -0.15 23.27 5.69
N ILE A 209 1.13 23.65 5.50
CA ILE A 209 1.69 23.95 4.16
C ILE A 209 1.69 22.66 3.30
N ARG A 210 2.12 21.52 3.86
CA ARG A 210 2.20 20.23 3.14
C ARG A 210 0.84 19.75 2.65
N HIS A 211 -0.20 19.89 3.48
CA HIS A 211 -1.55 19.40 3.19
C HIS A 211 -2.51 20.46 2.65
N LYS A 212 -2.03 21.71 2.44
CA LYS A 212 -2.82 22.84 1.93
C LYS A 212 -4.10 23.07 2.74
N LEU A 213 -3.97 23.07 4.08
CA LEU A 213 -5.08 23.30 4.99
C LEU A 213 -5.63 24.72 4.87
#